data_69e8eb79f84bc1dd65106ba545030642
#
_entry.id   69e8eb79f84bc1dd65106ba545030642
#
_cell.length_a   1.000
_cell.length_b   1.000
_cell.length_c   1.000
_cell.angle_alpha   90.00
_cell.angle_beta   90.00
_cell.angle_gamma   90.00
#
_symmetry.space_group_name_H-M   'P 1'
#
loop_
_entity.id
_entity.type
_entity.pdbx_description
1 polymer ?
#
loop_
_entity_poly.entity_id
_entity_poly.type
_entity_poly.pdbx_seq_one_letter_code
_entity_poly.pdbx_strand_id
1 'polypeptide(L)'
;EVLLRASVVRTLTQLDSISYVTFTVNSIPLVDSDDEIVGSMGADDFVENPGEQINTSVKETLTLYFADKDGTGLEKQTRVIHYSSNIALEKLVVEQLIEGPKGSKLKATLPGTTKLINVSVADRICYLNFDSSFRNTIDNKLTEDVVLYSIVNSLTSLPTVDKVQISLDGENDGMLLYNYKLSDMYEFNKDIVDSDDSTEKTEK
;
A
#
# COMPACT_ATOMS: atom_id res chain seq x y z
N GLU A 1 -22.81 -13.10 -7.00
CA GLU A 1 -24.11 -13.41 -7.65
C GLU A 1 -24.69 -12.18 -8.34
N VAL A 2 -24.84 -11.05 -7.67
CA VAL A 2 -25.38 -9.79 -8.23
C VAL A 2 -24.58 -9.31 -9.46
N LEU A 3 -23.25 -9.35 -9.41
CA LEU A 3 -22.39 -8.93 -10.53
C LEU A 3 -22.58 -9.81 -11.78
N LEU A 4 -22.82 -11.11 -11.59
CA LEU A 4 -23.09 -12.02 -12.71
C LEU A 4 -24.43 -11.67 -13.38
N ARG A 5 -25.48 -11.44 -12.58
CA ARG A 5 -26.80 -11.02 -13.09
C ARG A 5 -26.68 -9.68 -13.83
N ALA A 6 -25.99 -8.70 -13.22
CA ALA A 6 -25.76 -7.38 -13.82
C ALA A 6 -25.05 -7.48 -15.18
N SER A 7 -24.01 -8.30 -15.29
CA SER A 7 -23.25 -8.46 -16.54
C SER A 7 -24.10 -9.06 -17.65
N VAL A 8 -24.92 -10.10 -17.34
CA VAL A 8 -25.81 -10.75 -18.30
C VAL A 8 -26.91 -9.78 -18.77
N VAL A 9 -27.61 -9.13 -17.82
CA VAL A 9 -28.68 -8.19 -18.13
C VAL A 9 -28.16 -7.05 -18.99
N ARG A 10 -27.08 -6.40 -18.60
CA ARG A 10 -26.50 -5.27 -19.35
C ARG A 10 -26.02 -5.66 -20.73
N THR A 11 -25.49 -6.88 -20.88
CA THR A 11 -25.07 -7.37 -22.20
C THR A 11 -26.26 -7.60 -23.11
N LEU A 12 -27.31 -8.26 -22.60
CA LEU A 12 -28.48 -8.59 -23.41
C LEU A 12 -29.36 -7.38 -23.71
N THR A 13 -29.51 -6.45 -22.79
CA THR A 13 -30.30 -5.21 -22.99
C THR A 13 -29.60 -4.18 -23.88
N GLN A 14 -28.39 -4.43 -24.37
CA GLN A 14 -27.78 -3.67 -25.47
C GLN A 14 -28.43 -3.97 -26.83
N LEU A 15 -29.18 -5.07 -26.93
CA LEU A 15 -29.95 -5.38 -28.12
C LEU A 15 -31.29 -4.66 -28.07
N ASP A 16 -31.61 -3.84 -29.08
CA ASP A 16 -32.81 -3.01 -29.15
C ASP A 16 -34.13 -3.81 -28.92
N SER A 17 -34.10 -5.11 -29.14
CA SER A 17 -35.25 -6.01 -28.98
C SER A 17 -35.44 -6.58 -27.58
N ILE A 18 -34.49 -6.35 -26.66
CA ILE A 18 -34.49 -6.91 -25.29
C ILE A 18 -34.49 -5.79 -24.28
N SER A 19 -35.63 -5.59 -23.60
CA SER A 19 -35.74 -4.58 -22.54
C SER A 19 -35.56 -5.19 -21.14
N TYR A 20 -35.90 -6.48 -20.95
CA TYR A 20 -35.85 -7.15 -19.65
C TYR A 20 -35.32 -8.56 -19.79
N VAL A 21 -34.66 -9.05 -18.74
CA VAL A 21 -34.16 -10.43 -18.60
C VAL A 21 -34.70 -11.05 -17.32
N THR A 22 -35.23 -12.26 -17.41
CA THR A 22 -35.69 -13.05 -16.25
C THR A 22 -34.79 -14.27 -16.09
N PHE A 23 -34.40 -14.57 -14.87
CA PHE A 23 -33.56 -15.71 -14.56
C PHE A 23 -34.40 -16.86 -13.96
N THR A 24 -34.19 -18.08 -14.47
CA THR A 24 -34.78 -19.29 -13.94
C THR A 24 -33.71 -20.37 -13.78
N VAL A 25 -33.86 -21.19 -12.76
CA VAL A 25 -33.05 -22.41 -12.54
C VAL A 25 -33.99 -23.60 -12.57
N ASN A 26 -33.78 -24.49 -13.51
CA ASN A 26 -34.68 -25.67 -13.73
C ASN A 26 -36.17 -25.28 -13.87
N SER A 27 -36.44 -24.17 -14.58
CA SER A 27 -37.81 -23.62 -14.78
C SER A 27 -38.44 -23.01 -13.52
N ILE A 28 -37.71 -22.88 -12.43
CA ILE A 28 -38.14 -22.21 -11.20
C ILE A 28 -37.57 -20.80 -11.21
N PRO A 29 -38.32 -19.75 -10.88
CA PRO A 29 -37.78 -18.40 -10.77
C PRO A 29 -36.60 -18.34 -9.80
N LEU A 30 -35.60 -17.57 -10.16
CA LEU A 30 -34.43 -17.31 -9.28
C LEU A 30 -34.91 -16.55 -8.03
N VAL A 31 -34.49 -17.00 -6.85
CA VAL A 31 -34.68 -16.28 -5.58
C VAL A 31 -33.36 -15.68 -5.13
N ASP A 32 -33.42 -14.59 -4.36
CA ASP A 32 -32.28 -13.95 -3.75
C ASP A 32 -31.87 -14.58 -2.40
N SER A 33 -30.97 -13.93 -1.66
CA SER A 33 -30.53 -14.41 -0.35
C SER A 33 -31.59 -14.36 0.75
N ASP A 34 -32.66 -13.63 0.53
CA ASP A 34 -33.80 -13.47 1.45
C ASP A 34 -35.00 -14.31 1.05
N ASP A 35 -34.80 -15.29 0.13
CA ASP A 35 -35.81 -16.17 -0.46
C ASP A 35 -36.91 -15.42 -1.24
N GLU A 36 -36.66 -14.18 -1.65
CA GLU A 36 -37.58 -13.42 -2.49
C GLU A 36 -37.32 -13.69 -3.98
N ILE A 37 -38.42 -13.77 -4.77
CA ILE A 37 -38.31 -14.00 -6.22
C ILE A 37 -37.63 -12.80 -6.89
N VAL A 38 -36.53 -13.09 -7.55
CA VAL A 38 -35.87 -12.11 -8.43
C VAL A 38 -36.69 -11.97 -9.71
N GLY A 39 -37.37 -10.88 -9.85
CA GLY A 39 -38.24 -10.57 -10.99
C GLY A 39 -37.49 -10.37 -12.31
N SER A 40 -38.19 -9.76 -13.29
CA SER A 40 -37.56 -9.30 -14.53
C SER A 40 -36.69 -8.10 -14.26
N MET A 41 -35.47 -8.12 -14.79
CA MET A 41 -34.47 -7.07 -14.60
C MET A 41 -34.14 -6.36 -15.92
N GLY A 42 -34.15 -5.04 -15.91
CA GLY A 42 -33.70 -4.17 -16.99
C GLY A 42 -32.31 -3.58 -16.72
N ALA A 43 -31.80 -2.82 -17.66
CA ALA A 43 -30.50 -2.13 -17.50
C ALA A 43 -30.52 -1.16 -16.31
N ASP A 44 -31.65 -0.51 -16.03
CA ASP A 44 -31.82 0.50 -14.99
C ASP A 44 -31.89 -0.08 -13.56
N ASP A 45 -32.14 -1.40 -13.44
CA ASP A 45 -32.14 -2.08 -12.14
C ASP A 45 -30.73 -2.26 -11.57
N PHE A 46 -29.72 -2.08 -12.41
CA PHE A 46 -28.32 -2.07 -12.01
C PHE A 46 -27.79 -0.66 -12.14
N VAL A 47 -27.83 0.10 -11.06
CA VAL A 47 -27.23 1.43 -11.00
C VAL A 47 -25.75 1.28 -11.36
N GLU A 48 -25.32 1.97 -12.43
CA GLU A 48 -23.90 2.23 -12.59
C GLU A 48 -23.47 3.02 -11.36
N ASN A 49 -22.77 2.34 -10.48
CA ASN A 49 -22.02 3.09 -9.50
C ASN A 49 -20.87 3.76 -10.28
N PRO A 50 -20.92 5.08 -10.54
CA PRO A 50 -19.93 5.78 -11.37
C PRO A 50 -18.56 5.86 -10.68
N GLY A 51 -18.20 4.86 -9.90
CA GLY A 51 -16.89 4.76 -9.25
C GLY A 51 -16.72 5.66 -8.02
N GLU A 52 -17.65 6.55 -7.73
CA GLU A 52 -17.51 7.49 -6.61
C GLU A 52 -17.74 6.86 -5.23
N GLN A 53 -18.43 5.72 -5.15
CA GLN A 53 -18.71 5.05 -3.87
C GLN A 53 -17.80 3.86 -3.56
N ILE A 54 -17.03 3.35 -4.51
CA ILE A 54 -16.02 2.29 -4.27
C ILE A 54 -14.68 2.89 -3.87
N ASN A 55 -14.42 4.15 -4.21
CA ASN A 55 -13.26 4.92 -3.81
C ASN A 55 -13.62 5.83 -2.62
N THR A 56 -13.95 5.24 -1.47
CA THR A 56 -13.99 6.05 -0.25
C THR A 56 -12.57 6.58 -0.03
N SER A 57 -12.44 7.91 -0.17
CA SER A 57 -11.20 8.58 0.20
C SER A 57 -11.04 8.43 1.72
N VAL A 58 -10.07 7.63 2.12
CA VAL A 58 -9.71 7.43 3.52
C VAL A 58 -8.60 8.41 3.87
N LYS A 59 -8.71 9.04 5.03
CA LYS A 59 -7.66 9.89 5.58
C LYS A 59 -6.85 9.07 6.58
N GLU A 60 -5.53 9.01 6.36
CA GLU A 60 -4.62 8.29 7.24
C GLU A 60 -3.39 9.15 7.57
N THR A 61 -2.80 8.91 8.74
CA THR A 61 -1.57 9.57 9.18
C THR A 61 -0.43 8.58 9.15
N LEU A 62 0.46 8.70 8.17
CA LEU A 62 1.64 7.87 8.06
C LEU A 62 2.78 8.42 8.92
N THR A 63 3.50 7.51 9.56
CA THR A 63 4.79 7.79 10.20
C THR A 63 5.89 7.29 9.27
N LEU A 64 6.74 8.21 8.81
CA LEU A 64 7.83 7.95 7.88
C LEU A 64 9.15 8.31 8.52
N TYR A 65 10.20 7.57 8.20
CA TYR A 65 11.55 7.82 8.69
C TYR A 65 12.46 8.17 7.52
N PHE A 66 13.08 9.33 7.59
CA PHE A 66 14.01 9.84 6.59
C PHE A 66 15.38 10.09 7.22
N ALA A 67 16.40 10.18 6.40
CA ALA A 67 17.74 10.46 6.89
C ALA A 67 17.84 11.88 7.47
N ASP A 68 18.59 11.98 8.55
CA ASP A 68 19.02 13.25 9.13
C ASP A 68 19.91 14.05 8.16
N LYS A 69 20.38 15.21 8.59
CA LYS A 69 21.27 16.07 7.79
C LYS A 69 22.60 15.42 7.49
N ASP A 70 23.10 14.59 8.39
CA ASP A 70 24.42 13.97 8.25
C ASP A 70 24.32 12.68 7.42
N GLY A 71 23.15 12.02 7.41
CA GLY A 71 22.90 10.79 6.67
C GLY A 71 23.30 9.54 7.46
N THR A 72 23.38 9.67 8.78
CA THR A 72 23.82 8.60 9.71
C THR A 72 22.73 8.14 10.67
N GLY A 73 21.66 8.93 10.83
CA GLY A 73 20.50 8.66 11.67
C GLY A 73 19.19 8.82 10.92
N LEU A 74 18.09 8.48 11.57
CA LEU A 74 16.74 8.62 11.06
C LEU A 74 15.94 9.59 11.93
N GLU A 75 15.29 10.54 11.28
CA GLU A 75 14.31 11.41 11.91
C GLU A 75 12.90 11.05 11.43
N LYS A 76 11.95 11.13 12.36
CA LYS A 76 10.54 10.86 12.10
C LYS A 76 9.85 12.05 11.43
N GLN A 77 9.08 11.77 10.37
CA GLN A 77 8.16 12.74 9.77
C GLN A 77 6.76 12.14 9.67
N THR A 78 5.75 12.82 10.22
CA THR A 78 4.35 12.42 10.04
C THR A 78 3.76 13.10 8.81
N ARG A 79 2.91 12.34 8.10
CA ARG A 79 2.28 12.81 6.87
C ARG A 79 0.82 12.38 6.82
N VAL A 80 -0.08 13.34 6.70
CA VAL A 80 -1.50 13.06 6.46
C VAL A 80 -1.69 12.87 4.96
N ILE A 81 -2.24 11.72 4.60
CA ILE A 81 -2.57 11.38 3.21
C ILE A 81 -4.06 11.11 3.05
N HIS A 82 -4.56 11.33 1.85
CA HIS A 82 -5.87 10.89 1.42
C HIS A 82 -5.67 9.89 0.29
N TYR A 83 -6.24 8.71 0.44
CA TYR A 83 -6.03 7.62 -0.52
C TYR A 83 -7.33 6.82 -0.74
N SER A 84 -7.37 6.07 -1.82
CA SER A 84 -8.46 5.14 -2.07
C SER A 84 -8.30 3.89 -1.21
N SER A 85 -9.38 3.45 -0.55
CA SER A 85 -9.38 2.22 0.27
C SER A 85 -8.96 0.95 -0.48
N ASN A 86 -8.86 1.00 -1.80
CA ASN A 86 -8.37 -0.10 -2.65
C ASN A 86 -6.84 -0.21 -2.72
N ILE A 87 -6.12 0.76 -2.15
CA ILE A 87 -4.64 0.78 -2.16
C ILE A 87 -4.16 0.32 -0.79
N ALA A 88 -3.22 -0.62 -0.77
CA ALA A 88 -2.59 -1.07 0.46
C ALA A 88 -1.76 0.06 1.10
N LEU A 89 -1.89 0.24 2.42
CA LEU A 89 -1.14 1.27 3.16
C LEU A 89 0.36 1.08 3.05
N GLU A 90 0.81 -0.16 3.04
CA GLU A 90 2.22 -0.53 2.91
C GLU A 90 2.80 -0.02 1.58
N LYS A 91 2.03 -0.11 0.51
CA LYS A 91 2.42 0.44 -0.79
C LYS A 91 2.58 1.96 -0.72
N LEU A 92 1.62 2.64 -0.09
CA LEU A 92 1.65 4.09 0.07
C LEU A 92 2.84 4.55 0.92
N VAL A 93 3.19 3.83 2.00
CA VAL A 93 4.38 4.11 2.80
C VAL A 93 5.63 4.10 1.92
N VAL A 94 5.82 3.07 1.09
CA VAL A 94 6.98 2.98 0.20
C VAL A 94 6.97 4.08 -0.87
N GLU A 95 5.81 4.37 -1.46
CA GLU A 95 5.66 5.46 -2.44
C GLU A 95 6.00 6.82 -1.83
N GLN A 96 5.58 7.06 -0.57
CA GLN A 96 5.90 8.29 0.15
C GLN A 96 7.39 8.40 0.54
N LEU A 97 8.07 7.27 0.79
CA LEU A 97 9.53 7.25 0.98
C LEU A 97 10.27 7.56 -0.32
N ILE A 98 9.79 7.02 -1.46
CA ILE A 98 10.35 7.30 -2.79
C ILE A 98 10.13 8.77 -3.20
N GLU A 99 8.97 9.36 -2.85
CA GLU A 99 8.70 10.79 -3.04
C GLU A 99 9.71 11.67 -2.27
N GLY A 100 10.22 11.16 -1.14
CA GLY A 100 11.18 11.84 -0.28
C GLY A 100 10.52 12.71 0.80
N PRO A 101 11.34 13.34 1.66
CA PRO A 101 10.89 14.14 2.78
C PRO A 101 10.27 15.47 2.33
N LYS A 102 9.34 16.00 3.13
CA LYS A 102 8.83 17.36 2.96
C LYS A 102 9.73 18.36 3.69
N GLY A 103 10.15 19.39 2.97
CA GLY A 103 11.06 20.41 3.50
C GLY A 103 12.53 20.06 3.28
N SER A 104 13.43 20.91 3.80
CA SER A 104 14.87 20.84 3.53
C SER A 104 15.72 20.33 4.71
N LYS A 105 15.07 19.89 5.80
CA LYS A 105 15.78 19.43 7.00
C LYS A 105 16.26 17.99 6.89
N LEU A 106 15.53 17.17 6.19
CA LEU A 106 15.77 15.73 6.05
C LEU A 106 16.25 15.40 4.64
N LYS A 107 16.92 14.26 4.49
CA LYS A 107 17.34 13.73 3.19
C LYS A 107 16.49 12.54 2.77
N ALA A 108 16.26 12.42 1.47
CA ALA A 108 15.62 11.24 0.90
C ALA A 108 16.51 10.01 1.10
N THR A 109 15.91 8.92 1.53
CA THR A 109 16.58 7.63 1.74
C THR A 109 16.47 6.72 0.54
N LEU A 110 15.43 6.93 -0.28
CA LEU A 110 15.23 6.24 -1.55
C LEU A 110 15.24 7.28 -2.68
N PRO A 111 15.94 7.01 -3.79
CA PRO A 111 15.85 7.87 -4.96
C PRO A 111 14.47 7.73 -5.63
N GLY A 112 14.03 8.81 -6.27
CA GLY A 112 12.76 8.81 -7.02
C GLY A 112 12.72 7.84 -8.22
N THR A 113 13.84 7.22 -8.56
CA THR A 113 13.95 6.17 -9.60
C THR A 113 13.75 4.76 -9.07
N THR A 114 13.65 4.59 -7.74
CA THR A 114 13.39 3.29 -7.10
C THR A 114 12.05 2.72 -7.59
N LYS A 115 12.06 1.45 -7.98
CA LYS A 115 10.86 0.77 -8.49
C LYS A 115 10.41 -0.31 -7.52
N LEU A 116 9.23 -0.11 -6.93
CA LEU A 116 8.53 -1.15 -6.20
C LEU A 116 7.75 -2.00 -7.20
N ILE A 117 8.07 -3.29 -7.28
CA ILE A 117 7.39 -4.25 -8.16
C ILE A 117 6.13 -4.75 -7.48
N ASN A 118 6.23 -5.17 -6.21
CA ASN A 118 5.11 -5.70 -5.45
C ASN A 118 5.27 -5.48 -3.95
N VAL A 119 4.15 -5.46 -3.25
CA VAL A 119 4.06 -5.48 -1.79
C VAL A 119 2.92 -6.39 -1.36
N SER A 120 3.15 -7.18 -0.32
CA SER A 120 2.12 -8.02 0.30
C SER A 120 2.39 -8.17 1.79
N VAL A 121 1.35 -8.44 2.57
CA VAL A 121 1.46 -8.72 4.01
C VAL A 121 0.85 -10.07 4.31
N ALA A 122 1.61 -10.92 5.01
CA ALA A 122 1.13 -12.18 5.55
C ALA A 122 1.76 -12.39 6.94
N ASP A 123 0.97 -12.87 7.89
CA ASP A 123 1.42 -13.15 9.27
C ASP A 123 2.16 -11.96 9.92
N ARG A 124 1.70 -10.73 9.63
CA ARG A 124 2.29 -9.45 10.08
C ARG A 124 3.71 -9.19 9.54
N ILE A 125 4.12 -9.92 8.49
CA ILE A 125 5.37 -9.70 7.77
C ILE A 125 5.04 -9.01 6.46
N CYS A 126 5.64 -7.84 6.22
CA CYS A 126 5.54 -7.14 4.95
C CYS A 126 6.64 -7.64 4.00
N TYR A 127 6.23 -8.21 2.90
CA TYR A 127 7.10 -8.68 1.81
C TYR A 127 7.16 -7.62 0.73
N LEU A 128 8.33 -7.03 0.54
CA LEU A 128 8.61 -6.05 -0.50
C LEU A 128 9.41 -6.70 -1.63
N ASN A 129 9.04 -6.40 -2.87
CA ASN A 129 9.83 -6.77 -4.03
C ASN A 129 10.19 -5.50 -4.81
N PHE A 130 11.48 -5.16 -4.82
CA PHE A 130 12.01 -4.07 -5.63
C PHE A 130 12.67 -4.60 -6.90
N ASP A 131 12.83 -3.74 -7.88
CA ASP A 131 13.70 -3.95 -9.02
C ASP A 131 15.18 -4.02 -8.56
N SER A 132 15.99 -4.86 -9.19
CA SER A 132 17.40 -5.07 -8.83
C SER A 132 18.27 -3.80 -8.90
N SER A 133 17.80 -2.78 -9.61
CA SER A 133 18.45 -1.46 -9.61
C SER A 133 18.47 -0.79 -8.22
N PHE A 134 17.65 -1.27 -7.27
CA PHE A 134 17.65 -0.83 -5.88
C PHE A 134 19.06 -0.82 -5.27
N ARG A 135 19.90 -1.82 -5.56
CA ARG A 135 21.29 -1.88 -5.08
C ARG A 135 22.16 -0.72 -5.56
N ASN A 136 21.84 -0.17 -6.73
CA ASN A 136 22.62 0.90 -7.36
C ASN A 136 22.13 2.30 -6.96
N THR A 137 21.05 2.39 -6.21
CA THR A 137 20.40 3.66 -5.87
C THR A 137 20.89 4.27 -4.56
N ILE A 138 21.75 3.56 -3.82
CA ILE A 138 22.28 4.05 -2.56
C ILE A 138 23.27 5.15 -2.83
N ASP A 139 22.93 6.38 -2.44
CA ASP A 139 23.85 7.51 -2.45
C ASP A 139 24.99 7.24 -1.44
N ASN A 140 26.24 7.39 -1.89
CA ASN A 140 27.45 7.25 -1.04
C ASN A 140 27.47 8.17 0.21
N LYS A 141 26.46 9.01 0.37
CA LYS A 141 26.27 9.91 1.52
C LYS A 141 25.36 9.35 2.61
N LEU A 142 24.78 8.17 2.41
CA LEU A 142 23.94 7.51 3.38
C LEU A 142 24.59 6.20 3.80
N THR A 143 24.42 5.83 5.07
CA THR A 143 24.78 4.48 5.52
C THR A 143 23.72 3.47 5.04
N GLU A 144 24.11 2.21 4.90
CA GLU A 144 23.18 1.13 4.55
C GLU A 144 22.07 0.98 5.57
N ASP A 145 22.41 1.16 6.84
CA ASP A 145 21.48 1.11 7.96
C ASP A 145 20.36 2.14 7.80
N VAL A 146 20.70 3.37 7.41
CA VAL A 146 19.74 4.45 7.17
C VAL A 146 18.80 4.11 6.03
N VAL A 147 19.30 3.55 4.93
CA VAL A 147 18.48 3.17 3.79
C VAL A 147 17.53 2.02 4.16
N LEU A 148 18.05 0.95 4.78
CA LEU A 148 17.25 -0.21 5.17
C LEU A 148 16.20 0.18 6.21
N TYR A 149 16.63 0.79 7.31
CA TYR A 149 15.73 1.08 8.43
C TYR A 149 14.79 2.26 8.18
N SER A 150 15.04 3.10 7.19
CA SER A 150 14.03 4.02 6.68
C SER A 150 12.79 3.27 6.19
N ILE A 151 12.97 2.20 5.43
CA ILE A 151 11.89 1.34 4.94
C ILE A 151 11.26 0.56 6.10
N VAL A 152 12.10 -0.14 6.86
CA VAL A 152 11.65 -1.05 7.93
C VAL A 152 10.89 -0.28 9.01
N ASN A 153 11.45 0.80 9.55
CA ASN A 153 10.82 1.56 10.63
C ASN A 153 9.52 2.25 10.17
N SER A 154 9.46 2.70 8.92
CA SER A 154 8.24 3.30 8.38
C SER A 154 7.12 2.26 8.22
N LEU A 155 7.42 1.08 7.73
CA LEU A 155 6.42 0.01 7.56
C LEU A 155 5.99 -0.60 8.88
N THR A 156 6.92 -0.86 9.80
CA THR A 156 6.62 -1.40 11.13
C THR A 156 5.94 -0.37 12.06
N SER A 157 5.81 0.88 11.62
CA SER A 157 4.94 1.86 12.28
C SER A 157 3.45 1.63 11.96
N LEU A 158 3.13 0.80 10.97
CA LEU A 158 1.75 0.37 10.70
C LEU A 158 1.36 -0.74 11.69
N PRO A 159 0.12 -0.73 12.22
CA PRO A 159 -0.32 -1.73 13.18
C PRO A 159 -0.44 -3.15 12.59
N THR A 160 -0.36 -3.27 11.27
CA THR A 160 -0.46 -4.54 10.52
C THR A 160 0.89 -5.21 10.30
N VAL A 161 2.02 -4.54 10.58
CA VAL A 161 3.37 -5.00 10.22
C VAL A 161 4.28 -5.02 11.43
N ASP A 162 4.86 -6.18 11.73
CA ASP A 162 5.89 -6.33 12.75
C ASP A 162 7.29 -6.48 12.14
N LYS A 163 7.38 -7.09 10.96
CA LYS A 163 8.64 -7.39 10.27
C LYS A 163 8.55 -7.06 8.78
N VAL A 164 9.71 -6.84 8.19
CA VAL A 164 9.83 -6.59 6.75
C VAL A 164 10.86 -7.55 6.16
N GLN A 165 10.51 -8.19 5.06
CA GLN A 165 11.45 -8.92 4.22
C GLN A 165 11.50 -8.27 2.83
N ILE A 166 12.71 -8.12 2.29
CA ILE A 166 12.94 -7.48 0.99
C ILE A 166 13.47 -8.50 -0.01
N SER A 167 12.89 -8.53 -1.19
CA SER A 167 13.36 -9.30 -2.34
C SER A 167 13.70 -8.35 -3.50
N LEU A 168 14.52 -8.82 -4.43
CA LEU A 168 14.89 -8.08 -5.63
C LEU A 168 14.58 -8.94 -6.87
N ASP A 169 13.77 -8.42 -7.78
CA ASP A 169 13.26 -9.15 -8.97
C ASP A 169 12.63 -10.51 -8.62
N GLY A 170 12.05 -10.62 -7.40
CA GLY A 170 11.45 -11.85 -6.88
C GLY A 170 12.42 -12.81 -6.21
N GLU A 171 13.73 -12.54 -6.23
CA GLU A 171 14.72 -13.34 -5.52
C GLU A 171 14.85 -12.90 -4.06
N ASN A 172 14.89 -13.87 -3.15
CA ASN A 172 15.00 -13.68 -1.70
C ASN A 172 16.26 -14.33 -1.11
N ASP A 173 17.21 -14.70 -1.96
CA ASP A 173 18.52 -15.23 -1.54
C ASP A 173 19.66 -14.29 -1.96
N GLY A 174 20.74 -14.30 -1.20
CA GLY A 174 21.89 -13.44 -1.43
C GLY A 174 21.88 -12.16 -0.61
N MET A 175 22.67 -11.19 -1.03
CA MET A 175 22.83 -9.91 -0.31
C MET A 175 21.85 -8.87 -0.85
N LEU A 176 21.14 -8.22 0.05
CA LEU A 176 20.35 -7.01 -0.25
C LEU A 176 21.28 -5.82 -0.48
N LEU A 177 22.13 -5.58 0.50
CA LEU A 177 23.20 -4.60 0.58
C LEU A 177 24.47 -5.30 1.03
N TYR A 178 25.58 -4.59 1.26
CA TYR A 178 26.84 -5.24 1.64
C TYR A 178 26.76 -6.01 2.97
N ASN A 179 25.98 -5.48 3.95
CA ASN A 179 25.86 -6.07 5.29
C ASN A 179 24.51 -6.77 5.53
N TYR A 180 23.56 -6.70 4.61
CA TYR A 180 22.19 -7.17 4.80
C TYR A 180 21.80 -8.21 3.76
N LYS A 181 21.09 -9.26 4.20
CA LYS A 181 20.65 -10.38 3.35
C LYS A 181 19.20 -10.25 2.95
N LEU A 182 18.86 -10.73 1.76
CA LEU A 182 17.49 -10.83 1.28
C LEU A 182 16.64 -11.83 2.07
N SER A 183 17.29 -12.88 2.61
CA SER A 183 16.61 -13.92 3.41
C SER A 183 16.19 -13.46 4.79
N ASP A 184 16.75 -12.36 5.28
CA ASP A 184 16.54 -11.91 6.65
C ASP A 184 15.22 -11.13 6.76
N MET A 185 14.61 -11.22 7.93
CA MET A 185 13.45 -10.43 8.32
C MET A 185 13.89 -9.36 9.30
N TYR A 186 13.56 -8.12 8.98
CA TYR A 186 14.00 -6.94 9.73
C TYR A 186 12.87 -6.41 10.59
N GLU A 187 13.18 -6.05 11.83
CA GLU A 187 12.27 -5.45 12.80
C GLU A 187 12.62 -3.98 13.03
N PHE A 188 11.74 -3.26 13.72
CA PHE A 188 11.97 -1.86 14.07
C PHE A 188 13.30 -1.69 14.82
N ASN A 189 14.13 -0.80 14.32
CA ASN A 189 15.39 -0.44 14.97
C ASN A 189 15.29 0.98 15.56
N LYS A 190 15.22 1.06 16.89
CA LYS A 190 15.13 2.33 17.60
C LYS A 190 16.49 3.04 17.74
N ASP A 191 17.58 2.28 17.66
CA ASP A 191 18.91 2.78 17.97
C ASP A 191 19.46 3.72 16.87
N ILE A 192 18.87 3.65 15.66
CA ILE A 192 19.19 4.52 14.54
C ILE A 192 18.27 5.76 14.46
N VAL A 193 17.22 5.80 15.28
CA VAL A 193 16.27 6.92 15.30
C VAL A 193 16.81 7.99 16.25
N ASP A 194 17.02 9.18 15.73
CA ASP A 194 17.40 10.32 16.57
C ASP A 194 16.29 10.60 17.58
N SER A 195 16.61 10.59 18.84
CA SER A 195 15.68 11.00 19.90
C SER A 195 15.41 12.49 19.72
N ASP A 196 14.15 12.85 19.48
CA ASP A 196 13.66 14.23 19.61
C ASP A 196 13.88 14.68 21.06
N ASP A 197 15.06 15.15 21.38
CA ASP A 197 15.37 15.82 22.64
C ASP A 197 14.96 17.31 22.54
N SER A 198 13.70 17.53 22.13
CA SER A 198 13.02 18.79 22.33
C SER A 198 12.32 18.77 23.69
N THR A 199 13.12 18.70 24.75
CA THR A 199 12.69 19.12 26.08
C THR A 199 12.21 20.56 25.99
N GLU A 200 10.88 20.73 26.15
CA GLU A 200 10.27 22.02 26.50
C GLU A 200 11.11 22.66 27.62
N LYS A 201 11.91 23.66 27.26
CA LYS A 201 12.35 24.63 28.25
C LYS A 201 11.13 25.45 28.65
N THR A 202 10.46 25.00 29.70
CA THR A 202 9.53 25.82 30.46
C THR A 202 10.36 26.97 31.05
N GLU A 203 10.32 28.12 30.42
CA GLU A 203 10.77 29.36 31.07
C GLU A 203 9.81 29.69 32.21
N LYS A 204 10.40 29.84 33.39
CA LYS A 204 9.77 30.43 34.55
C LYS A 204 9.75 31.95 34.41
#